data_eb97cdf9ea24bb685e8ae275cc8f6ade
#
_entry.id   eb97cdf9ea24bb685e8ae275cc8f6ade
#
_cell.length_a   1.000
_cell.length_b   1.000
_cell.length_c   1.000
_cell.angle_alpha   90.00
_cell.angle_beta   90.00
_cell.angle_gamma   90.00
#
_symmetry.space_group_name_H-M   'P 1'
#
loop_
_entity.id
_entity.type
_entity.pdbx_description
1 polymer ?
#
loop_
_entity_poly.entity_id
_entity_poly.type
_entity_poly.pdbx_seq_one_letter_code
_entity_poly.pdbx_strand_id
1 'polypeptide(L)'
;MIVFLSEKLSDKEHMKWVRDRIYYDGCFMVPNDGRGRGLALPWKAGVNVWVDSFSKYHIDSIVHGGSKNAWRLTRFYGEPDTSQRKEGWNMLRMLSLRPKLPWCCFEDFNELLEVQDKRGGIPRTHNLMQDFRDILNHCGFVDLGFSGLDFTWHDISRGGFDMGEIG
;
A
#
# COMPACT_ATOMS: atom_id res chain seq x y z
N MET A 1 -5.81 16.95 -1.05
CA MET A 1 -6.21 15.53 -1.13
C MET A 1 -5.13 14.78 -1.90
N ILE A 2 -4.71 13.65 -1.40
CA ILE A 2 -3.77 12.73 -2.04
C ILE A 2 -4.57 11.47 -2.36
N VAL A 3 -4.34 10.86 -3.51
CA VAL A 3 -4.96 9.58 -3.91
C VAL A 3 -3.87 8.62 -4.35
N PHE A 4 -4.13 7.37 -4.24
CA PHE A 4 -3.24 6.31 -4.71
C PHE A 4 -3.94 5.48 -5.76
N LEU A 5 -3.15 5.12 -6.75
CA LEU A 5 -3.60 4.23 -7.80
C LEU A 5 -2.64 3.05 -7.85
N SER A 6 -3.18 1.86 -7.63
CA SER A 6 -2.50 0.60 -7.85
C SER A 6 -3.28 -0.17 -8.88
N GLU A 7 -2.66 -0.45 -9.99
CA GLU A 7 -3.12 -1.51 -10.89
C GLU A 7 -2.07 -1.76 -11.97
N LYS A 8 -2.41 -2.57 -12.98
CA LYS A 8 -1.61 -2.76 -14.19
C LYS A 8 -1.51 -1.44 -14.98
N LEU A 9 -0.82 -0.46 -14.38
CA LEU A 9 -0.55 0.81 -15.02
C LEU A 9 0.47 0.55 -16.12
N SER A 10 -0.03 0.36 -17.31
CA SER A 10 0.74 -0.15 -18.44
C SER A 10 1.77 0.85 -18.98
N ASP A 11 1.56 2.17 -18.80
CA ASP A 11 2.50 3.17 -19.26
C ASP A 11 2.29 4.56 -18.64
N LYS A 12 3.28 5.44 -18.85
CA LYS A 12 3.26 6.83 -18.37
C LYS A 12 2.16 7.69 -19.01
N GLU A 13 1.78 7.40 -20.24
CA GLU A 13 0.78 8.19 -20.96
C GLU A 13 -0.61 7.90 -20.42
N HIS A 14 -0.91 6.63 -20.16
CA HIS A 14 -2.16 6.24 -19.52
C HIS A 14 -2.31 6.89 -18.14
N MET A 15 -1.25 6.91 -17.34
CA MET A 15 -1.26 7.56 -16.03
C MET A 15 -1.42 9.06 -16.11
N LYS A 16 -0.82 9.72 -17.09
CA LYS A 16 -1.03 11.13 -17.34
C LYS A 16 -2.50 11.41 -17.68
N TRP A 17 -3.07 10.58 -18.54
CA TRP A 17 -4.49 10.66 -18.87
C TRP A 17 -5.40 10.47 -17.65
N VAL A 18 -5.12 9.45 -16.80
CA VAL A 18 -5.86 9.23 -15.54
C VAL A 18 -5.74 10.44 -14.63
N ARG A 19 -4.51 10.93 -14.36
CA ARG A 19 -4.27 12.12 -13.53
C ARG A 19 -5.10 13.31 -14.01
N ASP A 20 -5.07 13.59 -15.32
CA ASP A 20 -5.77 14.73 -15.90
C ASP A 20 -7.28 14.57 -15.78
N ARG A 21 -7.79 13.32 -15.89
CA ARG A 21 -9.21 13.02 -15.77
C ARG A 21 -9.74 13.09 -14.34
N ILE A 22 -8.91 12.82 -13.35
CA ILE A 22 -9.26 12.96 -11.94
C ILE A 22 -8.93 14.36 -11.38
N TYR A 23 -8.43 15.27 -12.23
CA TYR A 23 -8.08 16.64 -11.88
C TYR A 23 -7.06 16.75 -10.74
N TYR A 24 -5.93 16.02 -10.87
CA TYR A 24 -4.79 16.09 -9.95
C TYR A 24 -3.61 16.79 -10.61
N ASP A 25 -2.94 17.67 -9.86
CA ASP A 25 -1.91 18.56 -10.39
C ASP A 25 -0.53 17.91 -10.37
N GLY A 26 -0.21 17.16 -9.32
CA GLY A 26 1.05 16.42 -9.18
C GLY A 26 0.84 14.92 -9.28
N CYS A 27 1.86 14.22 -9.74
CA CYS A 27 1.87 12.76 -9.75
C CYS A 27 3.32 12.24 -9.78
N PHE A 28 3.62 11.31 -8.89
CA PHE A 28 4.84 10.52 -8.95
C PHE A 28 4.51 9.08 -9.34
N MET A 29 5.36 8.49 -10.17
CA MET A 29 5.11 7.15 -10.71
C MET A 29 6.37 6.28 -10.62
N VAL A 30 6.18 5.05 -10.17
CA VAL A 30 7.15 3.98 -10.32
C VAL A 30 6.65 3.09 -11.45
N PRO A 31 7.37 3.04 -12.58
CA PRO A 31 6.94 2.24 -13.72
C PRO A 31 6.99 0.75 -13.38
N ASN A 32 6.15 -0.01 -14.06
CA ASN A 32 6.17 -1.47 -14.04
C ASN A 32 7.41 -1.99 -14.78
N ASP A 33 8.12 -2.96 -14.21
CA ASP A 33 9.26 -3.66 -14.82
C ASP A 33 8.86 -4.86 -15.71
N GLY A 34 7.59 -4.93 -16.11
CA GLY A 34 7.04 -5.96 -16.99
C GLY A 34 6.40 -7.16 -16.29
N ARG A 35 6.61 -7.33 -14.99
CA ARG A 35 6.01 -8.44 -14.20
C ARG A 35 5.25 -7.96 -12.96
N GLY A 36 5.37 -6.70 -12.59
CA GLY A 36 4.77 -6.13 -11.40
C GLY A 36 3.64 -5.15 -11.72
N ARG A 37 3.06 -4.58 -10.68
CA ARG A 37 2.11 -3.47 -10.76
C ARG A 37 2.88 -2.16 -10.66
N GLY A 38 2.59 -1.20 -11.53
CA GLY A 38 3.10 0.17 -11.40
C GLY A 38 2.49 0.84 -10.17
N LEU A 39 3.24 1.71 -9.52
CA LEU A 39 2.77 2.50 -8.38
C LEU A 39 2.61 3.96 -8.81
N ALA A 40 1.53 4.61 -8.43
CA ALA A 40 1.36 6.03 -8.67
C ALA A 40 0.79 6.75 -7.46
N LEU A 41 1.30 7.95 -7.23
CA LEU A 41 0.92 8.85 -6.16
C LEU A 41 0.52 10.19 -6.77
N PRO A 42 -0.75 10.43 -7.13
CA PRO A 42 -1.23 11.74 -7.51
C PRO A 42 -1.68 12.57 -6.32
N TRP A 43 -1.49 13.90 -6.40
CA TRP A 43 -1.96 14.87 -5.39
C TRP A 43 -2.50 16.14 -6.01
N LYS A 44 -3.39 16.82 -5.28
CA LYS A 44 -3.98 18.12 -5.70
C LYS A 44 -3.06 19.29 -5.46
N ALA A 45 -3.27 20.35 -6.22
CA ALA A 45 -2.66 21.66 -5.98
C ALA A 45 -2.80 22.07 -4.50
N GLY A 46 -1.77 22.74 -3.97
CA GLY A 46 -1.72 23.16 -2.58
C GLY A 46 -1.27 22.06 -1.59
N VAL A 47 -1.10 20.83 -2.03
CA VAL A 47 -0.45 19.79 -1.23
C VAL A 47 1.02 19.70 -1.60
N ASN A 48 1.90 20.05 -0.65
CA ASN A 48 3.34 19.91 -0.83
C ASN A 48 3.72 18.46 -0.54
N VAL A 49 4.16 17.73 -1.56
CA VAL A 49 4.59 16.34 -1.48
C VAL A 49 6.02 16.24 -1.99
N TRP A 50 6.90 15.72 -1.17
CA TRP A 50 8.27 15.40 -1.52
C TRP A 50 8.47 13.89 -1.44
N VAL A 51 8.78 13.23 -2.57
CA VAL A 51 9.10 11.81 -2.59
C VAL A 51 10.54 11.63 -2.11
N ASP A 52 10.70 10.93 -1.00
CA ASP A 52 11.98 10.71 -0.34
C ASP A 52 12.64 9.41 -0.81
N SER A 53 11.86 8.37 -1.04
CA SER A 53 12.34 7.13 -1.66
C SER A 53 11.23 6.35 -2.33
N PHE A 54 11.63 5.45 -3.21
CA PHE A 54 10.72 4.56 -3.90
C PHE A 54 11.40 3.26 -4.34
N SER A 55 10.60 2.24 -4.55
CA SER A 55 10.99 0.97 -5.18
C SER A 55 9.78 0.36 -5.88
N LYS A 56 9.93 -0.84 -6.41
CA LYS A 56 8.78 -1.61 -6.93
C LYS A 56 7.72 -1.92 -5.86
N TYR A 57 8.08 -1.83 -4.57
CA TYR A 57 7.18 -2.12 -3.45
C TYR A 57 6.64 -0.89 -2.74
N HIS A 58 7.25 0.30 -2.91
CA HIS A 58 6.83 1.45 -2.13
C HIS A 58 7.09 2.78 -2.83
N ILE A 59 6.29 3.77 -2.41
CA ILE A 59 6.58 5.20 -2.56
C ILE A 59 6.49 5.79 -1.17
N ASP A 60 7.61 6.34 -0.69
CA ASP A 60 7.70 7.01 0.60
C ASP A 60 7.84 8.51 0.38
N SER A 61 7.02 9.29 1.04
CA SER A 61 6.93 10.73 0.81
C SER A 61 6.71 11.51 2.10
N ILE A 62 7.20 12.74 2.11
CA ILE A 62 6.95 13.73 3.15
C ILE A 62 5.91 14.72 2.63
N VAL A 63 4.83 14.86 3.37
CA VAL A 63 3.75 15.79 3.08
C VAL A 63 3.90 17.01 3.98
N HIS A 64 3.78 18.20 3.39
CA HIS A 64 3.97 19.49 4.08
C HIS A 64 5.32 19.62 4.80
N GLY A 65 6.39 19.07 4.19
CA GLY A 65 7.75 19.13 4.71
C GLY A 65 8.18 20.58 5.05
N GLY A 66 8.95 20.72 6.13
CA GLY A 66 9.37 22.03 6.63
C GLY A 66 8.31 22.80 7.43
N SER A 67 7.11 22.26 7.61
CA SER A 67 6.05 22.85 8.43
C SER A 67 5.83 22.05 9.73
N LYS A 68 5.16 22.68 10.71
CA LYS A 68 4.73 22.00 11.95
C LYS A 68 3.71 20.86 11.71
N ASN A 69 3.09 20.86 10.53
CA ASN A 69 2.11 19.86 10.13
C ASN A 69 2.73 18.83 9.16
N ALA A 70 4.04 18.72 9.13
CA ALA A 70 4.73 17.71 8.32
C ALA A 70 4.41 16.30 8.81
N TRP A 71 4.11 15.41 7.89
CA TRP A 71 3.88 14.00 8.15
C TRP A 71 4.42 13.15 7.01
N ARG A 72 4.57 11.88 7.27
CA ARG A 72 5.12 10.91 6.33
C ARG A 72 4.02 10.02 5.80
N LEU A 73 4.05 9.78 4.53
CA LEU A 73 3.09 8.97 3.80
C LEU A 73 3.83 7.92 3.00
N THR A 74 3.62 6.67 3.36
CA THR A 74 4.16 5.55 2.61
C THR A 74 3.04 4.77 1.98
N ARG A 75 3.09 4.66 0.66
CA ARG A 75 2.38 3.62 -0.04
C ARG A 75 3.26 2.38 -0.09
N PHE A 76 2.75 1.28 0.41
CA PHE A 76 3.46 0.01 0.43
C PHE A 76 2.62 -1.06 -0.28
N TYR A 77 3.25 -1.83 -1.16
CA TYR A 77 2.61 -2.97 -1.83
C TYR A 77 3.27 -4.25 -1.34
N GLY A 78 2.50 -5.08 -0.63
CA GLY A 78 2.94 -6.38 -0.14
C GLY A 78 3.13 -7.37 -1.29
N GLU A 79 4.20 -8.17 -1.22
CA GLU A 79 4.47 -9.18 -2.22
C GLU A 79 3.45 -10.33 -2.15
N PRO A 80 2.70 -10.62 -3.23
CA PRO A 80 1.74 -11.73 -3.24
C PRO A 80 2.41 -13.10 -3.05
N ASP A 81 3.64 -13.25 -3.57
CA ASP A 81 4.42 -14.46 -3.35
C ASP A 81 4.95 -14.52 -1.92
N THR A 82 4.41 -15.44 -1.13
CA THR A 82 4.77 -15.62 0.28
C THR A 82 6.25 -15.86 0.50
N SER A 83 6.95 -16.48 -0.46
CA SER A 83 8.39 -16.76 -0.36
C SER A 83 9.25 -15.48 -0.42
N GLN A 84 8.75 -14.42 -1.04
CA GLN A 84 9.46 -13.16 -1.24
C GLN A 84 9.03 -12.04 -0.26
N ARG A 85 7.99 -12.24 0.53
CA ARG A 85 7.44 -11.22 1.45
C ARG A 85 8.44 -10.65 2.44
N LYS A 86 9.43 -11.45 2.83
CA LYS A 86 10.48 -10.99 3.75
C LYS A 86 11.25 -9.78 3.23
N GLU A 87 11.38 -9.63 1.91
CA GLU A 87 11.99 -8.43 1.31
C GLU A 87 11.16 -7.17 1.60
N GLY A 88 9.85 -7.28 1.45
CA GLY A 88 8.91 -6.20 1.78
C GLY A 88 8.95 -5.84 3.26
N TRP A 89 8.94 -6.83 4.16
CA TRP A 89 9.04 -6.59 5.61
C TRP A 89 10.37 -5.95 5.98
N ASN A 90 11.46 -6.34 5.37
CA ASN A 90 12.77 -5.69 5.57
C ASN A 90 12.75 -4.24 5.09
N MET A 91 12.08 -3.95 3.99
CA MET A 91 11.89 -2.58 3.52
C MET A 91 11.14 -1.74 4.56
N LEU A 92 10.03 -2.22 5.12
CA LEU A 92 9.31 -1.51 6.18
C LEU A 92 10.19 -1.27 7.42
N ARG A 93 11.00 -2.25 7.82
CA ARG A 93 11.99 -2.05 8.91
C ARG A 93 12.97 -0.92 8.60
N MET A 94 13.52 -0.90 7.39
CA MET A 94 14.43 0.19 6.98
C MET A 94 13.73 1.55 6.98
N LEU A 95 12.49 1.58 6.52
CA LEU A 95 11.69 2.80 6.53
C LEU A 95 11.38 3.28 7.96
N SER A 96 11.18 2.39 8.92
CA SER A 96 10.91 2.75 10.32
C SER A 96 12.09 3.42 11.03
N LEU A 97 13.31 3.26 10.52
CA LEU A 97 14.52 3.90 11.06
C LEU A 97 14.65 5.38 10.67
N ARG A 98 13.83 5.88 9.78
CA ARG A 98 13.85 7.27 9.32
C ARG A 98 13.37 8.26 10.39
N PRO A 99 13.64 9.57 10.21
CA PRO A 99 13.23 10.58 11.17
C PRO A 99 11.74 10.48 11.53
N LYS A 100 11.45 10.60 12.83
CA LYS A 100 10.11 10.41 13.40
C LYS A 100 9.20 11.58 13.05
N LEU A 101 8.44 11.42 11.99
CA LEU A 101 7.24 12.21 11.70
C LEU A 101 6.02 11.32 11.96
N PRO A 102 4.84 11.89 12.21
CA PRO A 102 3.60 11.11 12.14
C PRO A 102 3.58 10.33 10.82
N TRP A 103 3.44 9.02 10.90
CA TRP A 103 3.64 8.14 9.75
C TRP A 103 2.36 7.37 9.44
N CYS A 104 1.83 7.58 8.24
CA CYS A 104 0.74 6.81 7.68
C CYS A 104 1.30 5.87 6.61
N CYS A 105 1.04 4.58 6.78
CA CYS A 105 1.36 3.55 5.79
C CYS A 105 0.06 2.86 5.38
N PHE A 106 -0.16 2.68 4.11
CA PHE A 106 -1.39 2.06 3.63
C PHE A 106 -1.14 1.37 2.30
N GLU A 107 -1.95 0.44 1.99
CA GLU A 107 -2.12 -0.33 0.78
C GLU A 107 -2.36 -1.82 1.09
N ASP A 108 -2.41 -2.60 0.05
CA ASP A 108 -2.56 -4.05 0.11
C ASP A 108 -1.26 -4.72 0.60
N PHE A 109 -1.24 -5.09 1.85
CA PHE A 109 -0.11 -5.83 2.44
C PHE A 109 -0.03 -7.28 1.94
N ASN A 110 -1.05 -7.78 1.25
CA ASN A 110 -1.20 -9.16 0.81
C ASN A 110 -1.07 -10.18 1.97
N GLU A 111 -1.33 -9.76 3.20
CA GLU A 111 -1.31 -10.59 4.40
C GLU A 111 -2.45 -10.23 5.35
N LEU A 112 -2.80 -11.15 6.22
CA LEU A 112 -3.89 -11.04 7.17
C LEU A 112 -3.36 -10.83 8.58
N LEU A 113 -4.07 -10.06 9.37
CA LEU A 113 -3.83 -9.94 10.81
C LEU A 113 -4.43 -11.11 11.57
N GLU A 114 -5.64 -11.50 11.19
CA GLU A 114 -6.41 -12.53 11.88
C GLU A 114 -7.00 -13.53 10.85
N VAL A 115 -7.26 -14.74 11.30
CA VAL A 115 -7.87 -15.79 10.45
C VAL A 115 -9.26 -15.38 9.95
N GLN A 116 -9.98 -14.61 10.75
CA GLN A 116 -11.34 -14.14 10.44
C GLN A 116 -11.39 -13.07 9.36
N ASP A 117 -10.25 -12.45 9.03
CA ASP A 117 -10.14 -11.44 7.97
C ASP A 117 -10.28 -12.06 6.59
N LYS A 118 -10.37 -13.39 6.53
CA LYS A 118 -10.58 -14.14 5.28
C LYS A 118 -11.72 -15.14 5.43
N ARG A 119 -12.59 -15.17 4.43
CA ARG A 119 -13.62 -16.21 4.29
C ARG A 119 -13.34 -17.10 3.09
N GLY A 120 -13.27 -18.40 3.34
CA GLY A 120 -13.07 -19.41 2.29
C GLY A 120 -11.61 -19.52 1.81
N GLY A 121 -11.41 -20.36 0.79
CA GLY A 121 -10.10 -20.64 0.21
C GLY A 121 -9.12 -21.37 1.15
N ILE A 122 -7.84 -21.39 0.75
CA ILE A 122 -6.79 -22.01 1.54
C ILE A 122 -6.49 -21.16 2.77
N PRO A 123 -6.55 -21.73 3.99
CA PRO A 123 -6.21 -20.98 5.21
C PRO A 123 -4.78 -20.42 5.15
N ARG A 124 -4.62 -19.19 5.65
CA ARG A 124 -3.31 -18.60 5.82
C ARG A 124 -2.57 -19.29 6.97
N THR A 125 -1.28 -19.54 6.82
CA THR A 125 -0.49 -20.15 7.89
C THR A 125 -0.24 -19.18 9.03
N HIS A 126 -0.30 -19.66 10.25
CA HIS A 126 -0.13 -18.83 11.46
C HIS A 126 1.21 -18.05 11.46
N ASN A 127 2.29 -18.68 10.97
CA ASN A 127 3.61 -18.04 10.94
C ASN A 127 3.64 -16.80 10.03
N LEU A 128 2.96 -16.83 8.89
CA LEU A 128 2.91 -15.67 7.99
C LEU A 128 2.17 -14.49 8.62
N MET A 129 1.02 -14.76 9.25
CA MET A 129 0.28 -13.74 10.01
C MET A 129 1.10 -13.21 11.19
N GLN A 130 1.88 -14.08 11.86
CA GLN A 130 2.74 -13.64 12.96
C GLN A 130 3.87 -12.74 12.46
N ASP A 131 4.55 -13.10 11.37
CA ASP A 131 5.57 -12.25 10.74
C ASP A 131 5.01 -10.86 10.38
N PHE A 132 3.76 -10.80 9.94
CA PHE A 132 3.07 -9.53 9.63
C PHE A 132 2.77 -8.72 10.89
N ARG A 133 2.23 -9.32 11.94
CA ARG A 133 2.01 -8.63 13.23
C ARG A 133 3.31 -8.09 13.79
N ASP A 134 4.38 -8.87 13.71
CA ASP A 134 5.70 -8.49 14.22
C ASP A 134 6.26 -7.27 13.50
N ILE A 135 6.07 -7.16 12.17
CA ILE A 135 6.51 -5.96 11.44
C ILE A 135 5.65 -4.74 11.75
N LEU A 136 4.33 -4.88 11.89
CA LEU A 136 3.47 -3.76 12.28
C LEU A 136 3.84 -3.24 13.67
N ASN A 137 4.05 -4.14 14.63
CA ASN A 137 4.52 -3.79 15.97
C ASN A 137 5.89 -3.13 15.96
N HIS A 138 6.83 -3.65 15.14
CA HIS A 138 8.17 -3.06 15.01
C HIS A 138 8.11 -1.63 14.47
N CYS A 139 7.24 -1.36 13.51
CA CYS A 139 7.02 -0.03 12.96
C CYS A 139 6.20 0.89 13.88
N GLY A 140 5.56 0.33 14.89
CA GLY A 140 4.64 1.07 15.77
C GLY A 140 3.35 1.46 15.07
N PHE A 141 2.91 0.69 14.08
CA PHE A 141 1.65 0.93 13.39
C PHE A 141 0.46 0.53 14.25
N VAL A 142 -0.57 1.33 14.12
CA VAL A 142 -1.89 1.10 14.73
C VAL A 142 -2.89 1.08 13.59
N ASP A 143 -3.73 0.06 13.57
CA ASP A 143 -4.84 0.00 12.62
C ASP A 143 -5.82 1.14 12.88
N LEU A 144 -6.14 1.89 11.84
CA LEU A 144 -7.09 3.00 11.89
C LEU A 144 -8.54 2.54 11.72
N GLY A 145 -8.74 1.26 11.42
CA GLY A 145 -10.04 0.72 11.07
C GLY A 145 -10.53 1.21 9.71
N PHE A 146 -11.68 0.72 9.32
CA PHE A 146 -12.33 1.10 8.07
C PHE A 146 -13.82 1.38 8.29
N SER A 147 -14.43 2.02 7.28
CA SER A 147 -15.87 2.22 7.22
C SER A 147 -16.35 1.77 5.84
N GLY A 148 -17.18 0.75 5.80
CA GLY A 148 -17.67 0.18 4.55
C GLY A 148 -18.06 -1.28 4.66
N LEU A 149 -17.97 -2.01 3.56
CA LEU A 149 -18.22 -3.46 3.54
C LEU A 149 -17.04 -4.19 4.19
N ASP A 150 -17.33 -5.29 4.89
CA ASP A 150 -16.34 -6.08 5.61
C ASP A 150 -15.27 -6.69 4.70
N PHE A 151 -15.58 -6.90 3.42
CA PHE A 151 -14.64 -7.48 2.46
C PHE A 151 -14.43 -6.55 1.27
N THR A 152 -13.16 -6.28 0.96
CA THR A 152 -12.76 -5.42 -0.15
C THR A 152 -12.63 -6.17 -1.46
N TRP A 153 -12.51 -7.50 -1.41
CA TRP A 153 -12.33 -8.34 -2.58
C TRP A 153 -13.02 -9.70 -2.40
N HIS A 154 -13.57 -10.24 -3.50
CA HIS A 154 -14.10 -11.61 -3.54
C HIS A 154 -13.80 -12.25 -4.90
N ASP A 155 -13.51 -13.56 -4.89
CA ASP A 155 -13.24 -14.33 -6.11
C ASP A 155 -14.53 -15.00 -6.60
N ILE A 156 -15.02 -14.56 -7.75
CA ILE A 156 -16.22 -15.10 -8.40
C ILE A 156 -15.91 -16.33 -9.27
N SER A 157 -14.64 -16.61 -9.57
CA SER A 157 -14.23 -17.56 -10.61
C SER A 157 -14.35 -19.04 -10.24
N ARG A 158 -14.59 -19.36 -8.96
CA ARG A 158 -14.70 -20.75 -8.47
C ARG A 158 -16.08 -21.02 -7.88
N GLY A 159 -17.06 -21.19 -8.75
CA GLY A 159 -18.44 -21.55 -8.47
C GLY A 159 -18.77 -21.99 -7.03
N GLY A 160 -19.37 -21.13 -6.24
CA GLY A 160 -20.21 -21.52 -5.14
C GLY A 160 -19.79 -21.20 -3.71
N PHE A 161 -18.66 -20.53 -3.44
CA PHE A 161 -18.39 -20.00 -2.09
C PHE A 161 -17.68 -18.65 -2.18
N ASP A 162 -18.24 -17.67 -1.52
CA ASP A 162 -17.66 -16.34 -1.38
C ASP A 162 -16.30 -16.44 -0.66
N MET A 163 -15.23 -16.10 -1.37
CA MET A 163 -13.95 -15.83 -0.78
C MET A 163 -13.78 -14.34 -0.70
N GLY A 164 -13.61 -13.79 0.49
CA GLY A 164 -13.40 -12.38 0.71
C GLY A 164 -12.22 -12.14 1.65
N GLU A 165 -11.53 -11.04 1.46
CA GLU A 165 -10.49 -10.57 2.38
C GLU A 165 -10.86 -9.17 2.86
N ILE A 166 -10.63 -8.91 4.15
CA ILE A 166 -10.74 -7.58 4.74
C ILE A 166 -9.46 -6.83 4.36
N GLY A 167 -9.59 -5.63 3.80
CA GLY A 167 -8.49 -4.78 3.39
C GLY A 167 -8.15 -3.73 4.40
#